data_f973c60d1c857e3317be4139c1948476
#
_entry.id   f973c60d1c857e3317be4139c1948476
#
_cell.length_a   1.000
_cell.length_b   1.000
_cell.length_c   1.000
_cell.angle_alpha   90.00
_cell.angle_beta   90.00
_cell.angle_gamma   90.00
#
_symmetry.space_group_name_H-M   'P 1'
#
loop_
_entity.id
_entity.type
_entity.pdbx_description
1 polymer ?
#
loop_
_entity_poly.entity_id
_entity_poly.type
_entity_poly.pdbx_seq_one_letter_code
_entity_poly.pdbx_strand_id
1 'polypeptide(L)'
;MTPLQMAKLHAAAFTTQRPWSETEFATLIESPHVFIITDPYCFALGRAVADEVELLTLATNPNQQRHGHAQRCLKRFNQAARARQASTALLEVASDNQAACRLYENNNYSIIA
;
A
#
# COMPACT_ATOMS: atom_id res chain seq x y z
N MET A 1 -4.46 11.14 7.05
CA MET A 1 -4.02 10.14 8.05
C MET A 1 -2.62 10.51 8.53
N THR A 2 -2.41 10.55 9.82
CA THR A 2 -1.12 10.91 10.42
C THR A 2 -0.18 9.71 10.46
N PRO A 3 1.15 9.92 10.62
CA PRO A 3 2.08 8.80 10.80
C PRO A 3 1.70 7.88 11.97
N LEU A 4 1.18 8.43 13.06
CA LEU A 4 0.73 7.62 14.20
C LEU A 4 -0.47 6.77 13.82
N GLN A 5 -1.43 7.32 13.11
CA GLN A 5 -2.62 6.57 12.62
C GLN A 5 -2.20 5.47 11.66
N MET A 6 -1.28 5.75 10.75
CA MET A 6 -0.73 4.74 9.85
C MET A 6 -0.04 3.62 10.60
N ALA A 7 0.79 3.96 11.60
CA ALA A 7 1.50 2.95 12.40
C ALA A 7 0.52 2.05 13.17
N LYS A 8 -0.52 2.63 13.77
CA LYS A 8 -1.54 1.86 14.48
C LYS A 8 -2.32 0.92 13.56
N LEU A 9 -2.72 1.41 12.39
CA LEU A 9 -3.45 0.60 11.42
C LEU A 9 -2.57 -0.50 10.85
N HIS A 10 -1.31 -0.19 10.55
CA HIS A 10 -0.33 -1.15 10.06
C HIS A 10 -0.10 -2.28 11.07
N ALA A 11 0.08 -1.93 12.36
CA ALA A 11 0.25 -2.92 13.42
C ALA A 11 -0.98 -3.83 13.57
N ALA A 12 -2.17 -3.29 13.42
CA ALA A 12 -3.41 -4.07 13.48
C ALA A 12 -3.57 -5.01 12.28
N ALA A 13 -3.14 -4.56 11.09
CA ALA A 13 -3.30 -5.32 9.85
C ALA A 13 -2.22 -6.39 9.64
N PHE A 14 -0.99 -6.14 10.08
CA PHE A 14 0.15 -7.02 9.87
C PHE A 14 0.57 -7.66 11.19
N THR A 15 0.03 -8.85 11.47
CA THR A 15 0.26 -9.55 12.74
C THR A 15 1.43 -10.53 12.70
N THR A 16 1.90 -10.90 11.50
CA THR A 16 2.98 -11.88 11.31
C THR A 16 4.32 -11.23 10.94
N GLN A 17 4.31 -9.94 10.62
CA GLN A 17 5.49 -9.17 10.28
C GLN A 17 5.69 -8.07 11.31
N ARG A 18 6.93 -7.57 11.44
CA ARG A 18 7.19 -6.40 12.28
C ARG A 18 6.44 -5.20 11.69
N PRO A 19 5.53 -4.58 12.43
CA PRO A 19 4.86 -3.39 11.93
C PRO A 19 5.83 -2.21 11.86
N TRP A 20 5.58 -1.30 10.92
CA TRP A 20 6.36 -0.07 10.80
C TRP A 20 5.95 0.91 11.88
N SER A 21 6.93 1.60 12.43
CA SER A 21 6.73 2.58 13.50
C SER A 21 6.24 3.92 12.96
N GLU A 22 5.74 4.76 13.87
CA GLU A 22 5.40 6.15 13.58
C GLU A 22 6.58 6.90 12.95
N THR A 23 7.78 6.71 13.49
CA THR A 23 9.00 7.36 12.98
C THR A 23 9.31 6.91 11.56
N GLU A 24 9.16 5.62 11.27
CA GLU A 24 9.37 5.09 9.92
C GLU A 24 8.40 5.71 8.93
N PHE A 25 7.11 5.81 9.27
CA PHE A 25 6.14 6.48 8.41
C PHE A 25 6.45 7.97 8.23
N ALA A 26 6.80 8.66 9.32
CA ALA A 26 7.15 10.09 9.24
C ALA A 26 8.35 10.31 8.30
N THR A 27 9.36 9.47 8.38
CA THR A 27 10.54 9.55 7.51
C THR A 27 10.16 9.30 6.05
N LEU A 28 9.33 8.30 5.78
CA LEU A 28 8.92 7.98 4.41
C LEU A 28 8.16 9.11 3.76
N ILE A 29 7.19 9.71 4.46
CA ILE A 29 6.36 10.76 3.87
C ILE A 29 7.10 12.10 3.70
N GLU A 30 8.28 12.27 4.28
CA GLU A 30 9.15 13.42 4.01
C GLU A 30 9.80 13.33 2.62
N SER A 31 9.92 12.14 2.04
CA SER A 31 10.51 11.99 0.71
C SER A 31 9.60 12.60 -0.36
N PRO A 32 10.15 13.39 -1.30
CA PRO A 32 9.35 13.98 -2.37
C PRO A 32 8.83 12.94 -3.37
N HIS A 33 9.35 11.71 -3.35
CA HIS A 33 8.94 10.64 -4.25
C HIS A 33 7.81 9.78 -3.65
N VAL A 34 7.54 9.93 -2.37
CA VAL A 34 6.51 9.15 -1.67
C VAL A 34 5.18 9.86 -1.72
N PHE A 35 4.12 9.11 -2.00
CA PHE A 35 2.74 9.62 -1.97
C PHE A 35 1.85 8.64 -1.22
N ILE A 36 0.73 9.15 -0.73
CA ILE A 36 -0.20 8.40 0.12
C ILE A 36 -1.60 8.46 -0.49
N ILE A 37 -2.25 7.31 -0.55
CA ILE A 37 -3.68 7.20 -0.83
C ILE A 37 -4.34 6.76 0.46
N THR A 38 -5.36 7.49 0.90
CA THR A 38 -6.06 7.19 2.16
C THR A 38 -7.55 7.16 1.96
N ASP A 39 -8.22 6.32 2.74
CA ASP A 39 -9.63 6.44 3.09
C ASP A 39 -9.76 6.18 4.61
N PRO A 40 -10.97 6.22 5.19
CA PRO A 40 -11.10 6.07 6.64
C PRO A 40 -10.57 4.75 7.22
N TYR A 41 -10.50 3.68 6.41
CA TYR A 41 -10.18 2.33 6.90
C TYR A 41 -8.97 1.71 6.22
N CYS A 42 -8.34 2.41 5.30
CA CYS A 42 -7.26 1.86 4.48
C CYS A 42 -6.30 2.95 4.04
N PHE A 43 -5.03 2.59 3.88
CA PHE A 43 -4.08 3.47 3.21
C PHE A 43 -3.13 2.67 2.34
N ALA A 44 -2.62 3.32 1.31
CA ALA A 44 -1.54 2.81 0.46
C ALA A 44 -0.43 3.84 0.41
N LEU A 45 0.81 3.38 0.52
CA LEU A 45 2.00 4.21 0.46
C LEU A 45 2.83 3.78 -0.74
N GLY A 46 3.13 4.72 -1.63
CA GLY A 46 3.89 4.46 -2.83
C GLY A 46 5.10 5.35 -2.96
N ARG A 47 6.07 4.88 -3.73
CA ARG A 47 7.25 5.66 -4.13
C ARG A 47 7.37 5.63 -5.64
N ALA A 48 7.33 6.80 -6.26
CA ALA A 48 7.44 6.95 -7.71
C ALA A 48 8.80 7.56 -8.06
N VAL A 49 9.58 6.83 -8.86
CA VAL A 49 10.89 7.29 -9.35
C VAL A 49 10.97 6.97 -10.84
N ALA A 50 11.24 7.98 -11.66
CA ALA A 50 11.24 7.86 -13.12
C ALA A 50 9.90 7.28 -13.61
N ASP A 51 9.91 6.20 -14.38
CA ASP A 51 8.70 5.58 -14.93
C ASP A 51 8.21 4.39 -14.12
N GLU A 52 8.73 4.20 -12.91
CA GLU A 52 8.33 3.11 -12.02
C GLU A 52 7.69 3.63 -10.75
N VAL A 53 6.74 2.87 -10.23
CA VAL A 53 6.18 3.06 -8.90
C VAL A 53 6.28 1.77 -8.11
N GLU A 54 6.62 1.89 -6.84
CA GLU A 54 6.61 0.76 -5.91
C GLU A 54 5.51 0.98 -4.88
N LEU A 55 4.64 0.00 -4.71
CA LEU A 55 3.70 -0.02 -3.60
C LEU A 55 4.46 -0.52 -2.37
N LEU A 56 4.74 0.40 -1.45
CA LEU A 56 5.53 0.08 -0.26
C LEU A 56 4.71 -0.68 0.78
N THR A 57 3.46 -0.28 0.96
CA THR A 57 2.53 -1.00 1.83
C THR A 57 1.09 -0.60 1.52
N LEU A 58 0.17 -1.53 1.79
CA LEU A 58 -1.27 -1.33 1.72
C LEU A 58 -1.86 -2.00 2.95
N ALA A 59 -2.53 -1.24 3.79
CA ALA A 59 -3.08 -1.75 5.05
C ALA A 59 -4.55 -1.36 5.20
N THR A 60 -5.37 -2.34 5.55
CA THR A 60 -6.80 -2.16 5.82
C THR A 60 -7.10 -2.52 7.27
N ASN A 61 -7.93 -1.72 7.93
CA ASN A 61 -8.39 -2.02 9.28
C ASN A 61 -9.01 -3.43 9.30
N PRO A 62 -8.55 -4.35 10.18
CA PRO A 62 -9.04 -5.73 10.20
C PRO A 62 -10.55 -5.85 10.39
N ASN A 63 -11.16 -4.90 11.10
CA ASN A 63 -12.62 -4.89 11.33
C ASN A 63 -13.41 -4.44 10.11
N GLN A 64 -12.73 -3.95 9.07
CA GLN A 64 -13.34 -3.43 7.85
C GLN A 64 -12.88 -4.19 6.60
N GLN A 65 -12.26 -5.34 6.77
CA GLN A 65 -11.87 -6.18 5.65
C GLN A 65 -13.10 -6.77 4.96
N ARG A 66 -12.94 -7.14 3.67
CA ARG A 66 -14.02 -7.69 2.83
C ARG A 66 -15.14 -6.69 2.50
N HIS A 67 -14.87 -5.39 2.66
CA HIS A 67 -15.79 -4.32 2.27
C HIS A 67 -15.32 -3.59 1.00
N GLY A 68 -14.29 -4.10 0.34
CA GLY A 68 -13.75 -3.51 -0.88
C GLY A 68 -12.86 -2.29 -0.69
N HIS A 69 -12.44 -1.99 0.54
CA HIS A 69 -11.58 -0.83 0.82
C HIS A 69 -10.21 -0.96 0.16
N ALA A 70 -9.56 -2.13 0.29
CA ALA A 70 -8.26 -2.38 -0.33
C ALA A 70 -8.33 -2.30 -1.84
N GLN A 71 -9.39 -2.83 -2.45
CA GLN A 71 -9.62 -2.79 -3.89
C GLN A 71 -9.74 -1.35 -4.37
N ARG A 72 -10.53 -0.53 -3.69
CA ARG A 72 -10.68 0.89 -4.04
C ARG A 72 -9.40 1.67 -3.84
N CYS A 73 -8.71 1.41 -2.74
CA CYS A 73 -7.44 2.05 -2.43
C CYS A 73 -6.39 1.72 -3.49
N LEU A 74 -6.29 0.46 -3.90
CA LEU A 74 -5.35 0.02 -4.94
C LEU A 74 -5.68 0.64 -6.30
N LYS A 75 -6.97 0.74 -6.66
CA LYS A 75 -7.36 1.43 -7.89
C LYS A 75 -6.94 2.89 -7.89
N ARG A 76 -7.17 3.59 -6.80
CA ARG A 76 -6.75 4.99 -6.65
C ARG A 76 -5.24 5.12 -6.67
N PHE A 77 -4.54 4.17 -6.05
CA PHE A 77 -3.08 4.11 -6.10
C PHE A 77 -2.57 3.99 -7.54
N ASN A 78 -3.14 3.08 -8.33
CA ASN A 78 -2.76 2.89 -9.72
C ASN A 78 -3.04 4.14 -10.55
N GLN A 79 -4.16 4.82 -10.31
CA GLN A 79 -4.47 6.08 -10.98
C GLN A 79 -3.47 7.18 -10.62
N ALA A 80 -3.11 7.31 -9.35
CA ALA A 80 -2.11 8.27 -8.89
C ALA A 80 -0.72 7.98 -9.48
N ALA A 81 -0.37 6.71 -9.62
CA ALA A 81 0.88 6.29 -10.25
C ALA A 81 0.92 6.70 -11.72
N ARG A 82 -0.17 6.48 -12.46
CA ARG A 82 -0.26 6.91 -13.86
C ARG A 82 -0.19 8.43 -14.00
N ALA A 83 -0.80 9.17 -13.08
CA ALA A 83 -0.71 10.62 -13.06
C ALA A 83 0.73 11.11 -12.83
N ARG A 84 1.57 10.28 -12.23
CA ARG A 84 3.01 10.53 -12.06
C ARG A 84 3.85 9.94 -13.19
N GLN A 85 3.19 9.52 -14.28
CA GLN A 85 3.81 8.97 -15.49
C GLN A 85 4.51 7.64 -15.27
N ALA A 86 4.12 6.87 -14.26
CA ALA A 86 4.62 5.51 -14.08
C ALA A 86 4.03 4.59 -15.14
N SER A 87 4.88 3.80 -15.77
CA SER A 87 4.49 2.76 -16.73
C SER A 87 4.58 1.36 -16.12
N THR A 88 5.25 1.22 -15.00
CA THR A 88 5.45 -0.05 -14.31
C THR A 88 5.17 0.14 -12.82
N ALA A 89 4.40 -0.76 -12.24
CA ALA A 89 4.14 -0.80 -10.80
C ALA A 89 4.69 -2.12 -10.23
N LEU A 90 5.46 -2.00 -9.16
CA LEU A 90 6.11 -3.13 -8.49
C LEU A 90 5.64 -3.21 -7.04
N LEU A 91 5.56 -4.42 -6.53
CA LEU A 91 5.31 -4.65 -5.10
C LEU A 91 5.91 -5.98 -4.67
N GLU A 92 6.12 -6.11 -3.37
CA GLU A 92 6.49 -7.38 -2.75
C GLU A 92 5.35 -7.81 -1.82
N VAL A 93 5.05 -9.10 -1.83
CA VAL A 93 4.03 -9.69 -0.96
C VAL A 93 4.47 -11.09 -0.57
N ALA A 94 4.24 -11.45 0.69
CA ALA A 94 4.52 -12.79 1.17
C ALA A 94 3.63 -13.80 0.42
N SER A 95 4.23 -14.89 -0.06
CA SER A 95 3.52 -15.90 -0.87
C SER A 95 2.41 -16.61 -0.09
N ASP A 96 2.51 -16.65 1.23
CA ASP A 96 1.49 -17.24 2.11
C ASP A 96 0.35 -16.27 2.45
N ASN A 97 0.45 -15.01 2.07
CA ASN A 97 -0.64 -14.05 2.21
C ASN A 97 -1.58 -14.19 1.02
N GLN A 98 -2.46 -15.18 1.07
CA GLN A 98 -3.33 -15.54 -0.05
C GLN A 98 -4.32 -14.43 -0.40
N ALA A 99 -4.86 -13.74 0.59
CA ALA A 99 -5.82 -12.66 0.37
C ALA A 99 -5.17 -11.50 -0.40
N ALA A 100 -3.95 -11.12 -0.02
CA ALA A 100 -3.21 -10.06 -0.71
C ALA A 100 -2.83 -10.50 -2.13
N CYS A 101 -2.36 -11.73 -2.29
CA CYS A 101 -2.01 -12.26 -3.63
C CYS A 101 -3.22 -12.20 -4.56
N ARG A 102 -4.41 -12.61 -4.10
CA ARG A 102 -5.63 -12.54 -4.90
C ARG A 102 -6.00 -11.10 -5.24
N LEU A 103 -5.88 -10.18 -4.29
CA LEU A 103 -6.15 -8.76 -4.52
C LEU A 103 -5.28 -8.23 -5.66
N TYR A 104 -3.99 -8.50 -5.61
CA TYR A 104 -3.05 -7.99 -6.62
C TYR A 104 -3.27 -8.65 -7.97
N GLU A 105 -3.46 -9.96 -8.01
CA GLU A 105 -3.74 -10.68 -9.26
C GLU A 105 -5.03 -10.19 -9.92
N ASN A 106 -6.07 -9.93 -9.12
CA ASN A 106 -7.33 -9.39 -9.63
C ASN A 106 -7.20 -7.96 -10.16
N ASN A 107 -6.11 -7.28 -9.85
CA ASN A 107 -5.82 -5.94 -10.35
C ASN A 107 -4.66 -5.93 -11.36
N ASN A 108 -4.47 -7.05 -12.04
CA ASN A 108 -3.54 -7.22 -13.16
C ASN A 108 -2.04 -7.22 -12.77
N TYR A 109 -1.74 -7.44 -11.51
CA TYR A 109 -0.37 -7.72 -11.10
C TYR A 109 -0.04 -9.19 -11.37
N SER A 110 1.20 -9.45 -11.75
CA SER A 110 1.69 -10.82 -11.99
C SER A 110 3.02 -11.04 -11.27
N ILE A 111 3.28 -12.30 -10.97
CA ILE A 111 4.52 -12.70 -10.30
C ILE A 111 5.66 -12.65 -11.31
N ILE A 112 6.77 -11.98 -10.95
CA ILE A 112 7.97 -11.89 -11.77
C ILE A 112 9.23 -12.46 -11.10
N ALA A 113 9.14 -12.79 -9.82
CA ALA A 113 10.29 -13.33 -9.08
C ALA A 113 9.82 -14.21 -7.91
#